data_d2eed5864b35ae13f6926719c74b93e0
#
_entry.id   d2eed5864b35ae13f6926719c74b93e0
#
_cell.length_a   1.000
_cell.length_b   1.000
_cell.length_c   1.000
_cell.angle_alpha   90.00
_cell.angle_beta   90.00
_cell.angle_gamma   90.00
#
_symmetry.space_group_name_H-M   'P 1'
#
loop_
_entity.id
_entity.type
_entity.pdbx_description
1 polymer ?
#
loop_
_entity_poly.entity_id
_entity_poly.type
_entity_poly.pdbx_seq_one_letter_code
_entity_poly.pdbx_strand_id
1 'polypeptide(L)'
;VAEPVINENDVLVQVHATSINQLDAKLKSGEFKLILPYKFPLILGHDVAGVVTNVGSKVSRFKMGDEVFARPADFRIGTFAEYISVNEKDVALKPKNISMEQAAAVPLVAVTVWQAFVEKAKLKKGQKVFIQAGSGGVGTIAIQFAKHLGATVATTTSAGNFDLVKSLGADVFIDYKTQDFETILKEYDLVLNSQDEKTLEKSLRILKKGGKVISISGPPDVTFAKETG
;
A
#
# COMPACT_ATOMS: atom_id res chain seq x y z
N VAL A 1 -17.76 8.02 -21.34
CA VAL A 1 -18.09 9.04 -20.33
C VAL A 1 -17.51 10.38 -20.74
N ALA A 2 -18.05 11.50 -20.23
CA ALA A 2 -17.52 12.82 -20.51
C ALA A 2 -16.12 12.99 -19.87
N GLU A 3 -15.31 13.92 -20.41
CA GLU A 3 -14.05 14.31 -19.77
C GLU A 3 -14.28 14.84 -18.35
N PRO A 4 -13.34 14.60 -17.43
CA PRO A 4 -13.45 15.11 -16.07
C PRO A 4 -13.45 16.64 -16.01
N VAL A 5 -14.29 17.21 -15.16
CA VAL A 5 -14.25 18.65 -14.86
C VAL A 5 -13.07 18.95 -13.96
N ILE A 6 -12.30 19.98 -14.32
CA ILE A 6 -11.12 20.42 -13.55
C ILE A 6 -11.58 21.48 -12.54
N ASN A 7 -11.32 21.27 -11.24
CA ASN A 7 -11.51 22.31 -10.24
C ASN A 7 -10.26 23.20 -10.12
N GLU A 8 -10.35 24.31 -9.39
CA GLU A 8 -9.28 25.29 -9.28
C GLU A 8 -7.93 24.72 -8.77
N ASN A 9 -7.96 23.68 -7.93
CA ASN A 9 -6.76 23.05 -7.35
C ASN A 9 -6.43 21.67 -7.96
N ASP A 10 -7.02 21.35 -9.12
CA ASP A 10 -6.85 20.04 -9.74
C ASP A 10 -5.90 20.10 -10.93
N VAL A 11 -5.24 19.01 -11.20
CA VAL A 11 -4.54 18.74 -12.46
C VAL A 11 -5.33 17.71 -13.26
N LEU A 12 -5.44 17.91 -14.55
CA LEU A 12 -5.98 16.90 -15.48
C LEU A 12 -4.81 16.04 -15.94
N VAL A 13 -4.91 14.76 -15.66
CA VAL A 13 -3.89 13.79 -16.04
C VAL A 13 -4.41 12.89 -17.14
N GLN A 14 -3.70 12.85 -18.26
CA GLN A 14 -3.84 11.80 -19.26
C GLN A 14 -3.21 10.53 -18.71
N VAL A 15 -4.02 9.50 -18.53
CA VAL A 15 -3.60 8.24 -17.90
C VAL A 15 -2.77 7.43 -18.90
N HIS A 16 -1.53 7.12 -18.54
CA HIS A 16 -0.67 6.21 -19.28
C HIS A 16 -0.66 4.81 -18.70
N ALA A 17 -0.73 4.72 -17.37
CA ALA A 17 -0.79 3.47 -16.64
C ALA A 17 -1.63 3.61 -15.37
N THR A 18 -2.24 2.51 -14.96
CA THR A 18 -2.95 2.36 -13.69
C THR A 18 -2.68 0.98 -13.11
N SER A 19 -2.90 0.78 -11.82
CA SER A 19 -2.77 -0.53 -11.18
C SER A 19 -4.11 -1.03 -10.63
N ILE A 20 -4.24 -2.34 -10.53
CA ILE A 20 -5.40 -3.00 -9.93
C ILE A 20 -5.06 -3.36 -8.49
N ASN A 21 -5.90 -2.93 -7.54
CA ASN A 21 -5.73 -3.21 -6.12
C ASN A 21 -6.88 -4.08 -5.59
N GLN A 22 -6.64 -4.80 -4.49
CA GLN A 22 -7.70 -5.53 -3.78
C GLN A 22 -8.86 -4.61 -3.38
N LEU A 23 -8.58 -3.34 -3.11
CA LEU A 23 -9.59 -2.33 -2.79
C LEU A 23 -10.59 -2.14 -3.95
N ASP A 24 -10.13 -2.14 -5.19
CA ASP A 24 -11.00 -2.02 -6.37
C ASP A 24 -11.98 -3.19 -6.46
N ALA A 25 -11.50 -4.42 -6.22
CA ALA A 25 -12.34 -5.61 -6.20
C ALA A 25 -13.37 -5.58 -5.06
N LYS A 26 -12.98 -5.14 -3.88
CA LYS A 26 -13.84 -5.01 -2.69
C LYS A 26 -14.89 -3.90 -2.85
N LEU A 27 -14.56 -2.80 -3.51
CA LEU A 27 -15.55 -1.78 -3.89
C LEU A 27 -16.56 -2.32 -4.90
N LYS A 28 -16.08 -3.02 -5.93
CA LYS A 28 -16.94 -3.64 -6.94
C LYS A 28 -17.90 -4.66 -6.33
N SER A 29 -17.45 -5.48 -5.39
CA SER A 29 -18.29 -6.47 -4.70
C SER A 29 -19.28 -5.86 -3.70
N GLY A 30 -19.08 -4.58 -3.31
CA GLY A 30 -19.87 -3.93 -2.28
C GLY A 30 -19.44 -4.23 -0.84
N GLU A 31 -18.35 -4.94 -0.62
CA GLU A 31 -17.82 -5.28 0.72
C GLU A 31 -17.59 -4.02 1.56
N PHE A 32 -17.16 -2.91 0.94
CA PHE A 32 -16.92 -1.63 1.62
C PHE A 32 -18.10 -0.63 1.54
N LYS A 33 -19.27 -1.05 1.09
CA LYS A 33 -20.42 -0.14 0.91
C LYS A 33 -20.80 0.67 2.16
N LEU A 34 -20.60 0.10 3.35
CA LEU A 34 -20.89 0.79 4.62
C LEU A 34 -19.83 1.84 4.98
N ILE A 35 -18.58 1.63 4.59
CA ILE A 35 -17.44 2.52 4.92
C ILE A 35 -17.23 3.53 3.80
N LEU A 36 -17.35 3.08 2.56
CA LEU A 36 -17.17 3.86 1.33
C LEU A 36 -18.44 3.75 0.47
N PRO A 37 -19.50 4.53 0.76
CA PRO A 37 -20.80 4.42 0.09
C PRO A 37 -20.78 5.10 -1.29
N TYR A 38 -20.02 4.57 -2.23
CA TYR A 38 -20.01 5.06 -3.60
C TYR A 38 -21.35 4.89 -4.30
N LYS A 39 -21.68 5.87 -5.17
CA LYS A 39 -22.85 5.81 -6.04
C LYS A 39 -22.47 5.30 -7.42
N PHE A 40 -23.32 4.49 -8.01
CA PHE A 40 -23.15 4.00 -9.39
C PHE A 40 -23.90 4.89 -10.41
N PRO A 41 -23.39 5.04 -11.66
CA PRO A 41 -22.18 4.41 -12.21
C PRO A 41 -20.89 4.96 -11.59
N LEU A 42 -19.88 4.09 -11.38
CA LEU A 42 -18.61 4.42 -10.79
C LEU A 42 -17.47 3.90 -11.68
N ILE A 43 -16.51 4.76 -11.99
CA ILE A 43 -15.23 4.35 -12.56
C ILE A 43 -14.32 3.97 -11.40
N LEU A 44 -13.78 2.75 -11.43
CA LEU A 44 -12.86 2.23 -10.43
C LEU A 44 -11.42 2.70 -10.70
N GLY A 45 -10.52 2.33 -9.80
CA GLY A 45 -9.07 2.59 -9.89
C GLY A 45 -8.60 3.67 -8.92
N HIS A 46 -7.51 3.34 -8.21
CA HIS A 46 -6.96 4.17 -7.14
C HIS A 46 -5.56 4.69 -7.45
N ASP A 47 -4.89 4.14 -8.45
CA ASP A 47 -3.52 4.51 -8.80
C ASP A 47 -3.44 4.99 -10.23
N VAL A 48 -2.64 5.99 -10.48
CA VAL A 48 -2.39 6.53 -11.81
C VAL A 48 -0.94 6.97 -11.98
N ALA A 49 -0.39 6.75 -13.16
CA ALA A 49 0.76 7.48 -13.68
C ALA A 49 0.42 7.99 -15.08
N GLY A 50 0.82 9.21 -15.38
CA GLY A 50 0.48 9.84 -16.63
C GLY A 50 1.10 11.22 -16.78
N VAL A 51 0.58 11.99 -17.74
CA VAL A 51 1.07 13.32 -18.09
C VAL A 51 0.00 14.36 -17.81
N VAL A 52 0.38 15.46 -17.19
CA VAL A 52 -0.50 16.61 -16.95
C VAL A 52 -0.82 17.28 -18.27
N THR A 53 -2.10 17.34 -18.64
CA THR A 53 -2.59 17.98 -19.87
C THR A 53 -3.25 19.33 -19.62
N ASN A 54 -3.73 19.58 -18.40
CA ASN A 54 -4.30 20.87 -18.01
C ASN A 54 -4.20 21.04 -16.48
N VAL A 55 -4.25 22.29 -16.02
CA VAL A 55 -4.17 22.67 -14.61
C VAL A 55 -5.23 23.67 -14.22
N GLY A 56 -5.79 23.52 -13.02
CA GLY A 56 -6.72 24.50 -12.43
C GLY A 56 -6.04 25.83 -12.08
N SER A 57 -6.81 26.88 -11.95
CA SER A 57 -6.33 28.26 -11.78
C SER A 57 -5.51 28.52 -10.52
N LYS A 58 -5.61 27.64 -9.51
CA LYS A 58 -4.85 27.76 -8.24
C LYS A 58 -3.73 26.72 -8.10
N VAL A 59 -3.53 25.87 -9.10
CA VAL A 59 -2.42 24.91 -9.12
C VAL A 59 -1.10 25.65 -9.23
N SER A 60 -0.17 25.33 -8.35
CA SER A 60 1.15 25.99 -8.30
C SER A 60 2.32 25.01 -8.40
N ARG A 61 2.08 23.73 -8.14
CA ARG A 61 3.14 22.72 -8.04
C ARG A 61 3.41 21.99 -9.37
N PHE A 62 2.48 22.05 -10.30
CA PHE A 62 2.54 21.30 -11.55
C PHE A 62 2.20 22.17 -12.75
N LYS A 63 2.67 21.75 -13.92
CA LYS A 63 2.39 22.38 -15.22
C LYS A 63 2.09 21.32 -16.28
N MET A 64 1.52 21.74 -17.40
CA MET A 64 1.32 20.88 -18.55
C MET A 64 2.64 20.25 -19.01
N GLY A 65 2.60 18.97 -19.35
CA GLY A 65 3.75 18.16 -19.73
C GLY A 65 4.50 17.50 -18.59
N ASP A 66 4.18 17.80 -17.32
CA ASP A 66 4.80 17.10 -16.20
C ASP A 66 4.36 15.63 -16.15
N GLU A 67 5.32 14.72 -16.02
CA GLU A 67 5.07 13.31 -15.72
C GLU A 67 4.79 13.15 -14.23
N VAL A 68 3.63 12.58 -13.91
CA VAL A 68 3.14 12.49 -12.53
C VAL A 68 2.64 11.10 -12.19
N PHE A 69 2.57 10.82 -10.91
CA PHE A 69 1.86 9.65 -10.37
C PHE A 69 1.06 10.05 -9.13
N ALA A 70 -0.04 9.37 -8.87
CA ALA A 70 -0.96 9.76 -7.82
C ALA A 70 -1.79 8.60 -7.28
N ARG A 71 -2.23 8.76 -6.03
CA ARG A 71 -3.36 8.04 -5.45
C ARG A 71 -4.42 9.11 -5.15
N PRO A 72 -5.46 9.25 -6.01
CA PRO A 72 -6.55 10.19 -5.75
C PRO A 72 -7.22 9.92 -4.41
N ALA A 73 -7.70 10.98 -3.75
CA ALA A 73 -8.43 10.85 -2.48
C ALA A 73 -9.66 9.95 -2.62
N ASP A 74 -10.11 9.36 -1.52
CA ASP A 74 -11.36 8.62 -1.47
C ASP A 74 -12.51 9.50 -1.99
N PHE A 75 -13.49 8.88 -2.66
CA PHE A 75 -14.60 9.54 -3.38
C PHE A 75 -14.19 10.37 -4.60
N ARG A 76 -12.91 10.38 -4.98
CA ARG A 76 -12.38 10.99 -6.21
C ARG A 76 -11.58 10.00 -7.06
N ILE A 77 -11.79 8.71 -6.84
CA ILE A 77 -11.20 7.61 -7.62
C ILE A 77 -11.75 7.59 -9.04
N GLY A 78 -11.14 6.80 -9.91
CA GLY A 78 -11.60 6.66 -11.30
C GLY A 78 -10.46 6.59 -12.30
N THR A 79 -9.34 5.98 -11.90
CA THR A 79 -8.15 5.91 -12.74
C THR A 79 -8.24 4.91 -13.91
N PHE A 80 -9.29 4.04 -13.93
CA PHE A 80 -9.55 3.16 -15.08
C PHE A 80 -10.25 3.91 -16.22
N ALA A 81 -9.64 5.01 -16.64
CA ALA A 81 -10.12 5.92 -17.67
C ALA A 81 -8.94 6.52 -18.44
N GLU A 82 -9.21 7.20 -19.54
CA GLU A 82 -8.18 7.89 -20.33
C GLU A 82 -7.69 9.18 -19.66
N TYR A 83 -8.56 9.83 -18.90
CA TYR A 83 -8.26 11.06 -18.15
C TYR A 83 -8.84 11.02 -16.75
N ILE A 84 -8.14 11.65 -15.81
CA ILE A 84 -8.63 11.87 -14.45
C ILE A 84 -8.25 13.26 -13.95
N SER A 85 -9.17 13.90 -13.21
CA SER A 85 -8.91 15.17 -12.49
C SER A 85 -8.53 14.83 -11.06
N VAL A 86 -7.31 15.19 -10.64
CA VAL A 86 -6.75 14.88 -9.32
C VAL A 86 -6.33 16.17 -8.62
N ASN A 87 -6.64 16.28 -7.32
CA ASN A 87 -6.17 17.43 -6.55
C ASN A 87 -4.64 17.44 -6.48
N GLU A 88 -3.99 18.62 -6.66
CA GLU A 88 -2.53 18.72 -6.66
C GLU A 88 -1.86 18.19 -5.38
N LYS A 89 -2.59 18.12 -4.25
CA LYS A 89 -2.09 17.57 -2.98
C LYS A 89 -1.86 16.06 -3.03
N ASP A 90 -2.62 15.36 -3.88
CA ASP A 90 -2.59 13.91 -4.02
C ASP A 90 -1.64 13.46 -5.14
N VAL A 91 -0.94 14.42 -5.77
CA VAL A 91 -0.06 14.20 -6.93
C VAL A 91 1.39 14.42 -6.57
N ALA A 92 2.28 13.62 -7.14
CA ALA A 92 3.72 13.80 -7.09
C ALA A 92 4.34 13.67 -8.50
N LEU A 93 5.49 14.32 -8.70
CA LEU A 93 6.28 14.11 -9.92
C LEU A 93 6.78 12.67 -9.99
N LYS A 94 6.62 12.03 -11.13
CA LYS A 94 7.14 10.69 -11.36
C LYS A 94 8.67 10.68 -11.30
N PRO A 95 9.30 9.75 -10.55
CA PRO A 95 10.74 9.57 -10.60
C PRO A 95 11.21 9.27 -12.04
N LYS A 96 12.31 9.88 -12.47
CA LYS A 96 12.81 9.77 -13.85
C LYS A 96 13.35 8.38 -14.20
N ASN A 97 13.72 7.60 -13.20
CA ASN A 97 14.38 6.29 -13.32
C ASN A 97 13.41 5.10 -13.35
N ILE A 98 12.10 5.36 -13.38
CA ILE A 98 11.07 4.30 -13.46
C ILE A 98 10.09 4.60 -14.61
N SER A 99 9.49 3.55 -15.16
CA SER A 99 8.48 3.66 -16.22
C SER A 99 7.13 4.15 -15.67
N MET A 100 6.16 4.45 -16.53
CA MET A 100 4.80 4.79 -16.14
C MET A 100 4.10 3.62 -15.43
N GLU A 101 4.30 2.40 -15.92
CA GLU A 101 3.74 1.19 -15.33
C GLU A 101 4.30 0.93 -13.93
N GLN A 102 5.61 1.09 -13.77
CA GLN A 102 6.25 0.99 -12.46
C GLN A 102 5.73 2.07 -11.50
N ALA A 103 5.61 3.31 -11.99
CA ALA A 103 5.11 4.42 -11.19
C ALA A 103 3.65 4.21 -10.77
N ALA A 104 2.80 3.70 -11.65
CA ALA A 104 1.39 3.41 -11.34
C ALA A 104 1.22 2.27 -10.32
N ALA A 105 2.20 1.39 -10.17
CA ALA A 105 2.14 0.29 -9.20
C ALA A 105 2.47 0.72 -7.74
N VAL A 106 2.86 1.98 -7.52
CA VAL A 106 3.43 2.43 -6.24
C VAL A 106 2.42 3.15 -5.32
N PRO A 107 1.57 4.08 -5.76
CA PRO A 107 0.97 5.08 -4.87
C PRO A 107 0.16 4.50 -3.71
N LEU A 108 -0.83 3.65 -3.96
CA LEU A 108 -1.69 3.09 -2.92
C LEU A 108 -0.90 2.24 -1.92
N VAL A 109 -0.05 1.34 -2.42
CA VAL A 109 0.72 0.44 -1.56
C VAL A 109 1.79 1.20 -0.76
N ALA A 110 2.43 2.22 -1.35
CA ALA A 110 3.43 3.03 -0.67
C ALA A 110 2.80 3.90 0.43
N VAL A 111 1.66 4.52 0.19
CA VAL A 111 0.91 5.28 1.21
C VAL A 111 0.48 4.37 2.35
N THR A 112 0.01 3.15 2.04
CA THR A 112 -0.35 2.16 3.05
C THR A 112 0.86 1.81 3.95
N VAL A 113 2.02 1.55 3.35
CA VAL A 113 3.26 1.22 4.08
C VAL A 113 3.76 2.42 4.89
N TRP A 114 3.72 3.62 4.31
CA TRP A 114 4.09 4.86 5.01
C TRP A 114 3.25 5.05 6.27
N GLN A 115 1.92 4.99 6.12
CA GLN A 115 1.00 5.13 7.26
C GLN A 115 1.27 4.05 8.32
N ALA A 116 1.49 2.80 7.90
CA ALA A 116 1.78 1.72 8.83
C ALA A 116 3.09 1.93 9.59
N PHE A 117 4.19 2.21 8.89
CA PHE A 117 5.53 2.19 9.48
C PHE A 117 5.93 3.52 10.11
N VAL A 118 5.58 4.65 9.47
CA VAL A 118 5.98 5.98 9.94
C VAL A 118 4.96 6.56 10.90
N GLU A 119 3.69 6.64 10.49
CA GLU A 119 2.68 7.36 11.27
C GLU A 119 2.19 6.54 12.47
N LYS A 120 1.88 5.25 12.26
CA LYS A 120 1.27 4.39 13.30
C LYS A 120 2.32 3.67 14.13
N ALA A 121 3.21 2.89 13.51
CA ALA A 121 4.21 2.12 14.23
C ALA A 121 5.35 2.99 14.76
N LYS A 122 5.72 4.05 14.02
CA LYS A 122 6.92 4.88 14.28
C LYS A 122 8.17 4.01 14.32
N LEU A 123 8.32 3.19 13.26
CA LEU A 123 9.40 2.23 13.11
C LEU A 123 10.77 2.91 13.21
N LYS A 124 11.67 2.31 13.98
CA LYS A 124 13.02 2.84 14.24
C LYS A 124 14.10 1.87 13.72
N LYS A 125 15.26 2.43 13.42
CA LYS A 125 16.47 1.66 13.09
C LYS A 125 16.76 0.60 14.16
N GLY A 126 17.13 -0.61 13.72
CA GLY A 126 17.48 -1.75 14.57
C GLY A 126 16.28 -2.58 15.05
N GLN A 127 15.04 -2.16 14.79
CA GLN A 127 13.86 -2.95 15.13
C GLN A 127 13.67 -4.12 14.18
N LYS A 128 13.01 -5.18 14.67
CA LYS A 128 12.61 -6.35 13.90
C LYS A 128 11.19 -6.19 13.40
N VAL A 129 10.99 -6.34 12.10
CA VAL A 129 9.67 -6.26 11.45
C VAL A 129 9.34 -7.59 10.78
N PHE A 130 8.17 -8.12 11.05
CA PHE A 130 7.61 -9.22 10.29
C PHE A 130 6.55 -8.71 9.31
N ILE A 131 6.75 -9.01 8.03
CA ILE A 131 5.87 -8.60 6.94
C ILE A 131 5.27 -9.85 6.32
N GLN A 132 3.96 -10.01 6.41
CA GLN A 132 3.29 -11.12 5.77
C GLN A 132 3.14 -10.90 4.27
N ALA A 133 3.14 -12.00 3.49
CA ALA A 133 3.00 -11.99 2.04
C ALA A 133 4.01 -11.05 1.35
N GLY A 134 5.30 -11.23 1.62
CA GLY A 134 6.37 -10.35 1.13
C GLY A 134 6.49 -10.21 -0.37
N SER A 135 6.02 -11.18 -1.15
CA SER A 135 5.99 -11.12 -2.62
C SER A 135 4.73 -10.45 -3.19
N GLY A 136 3.79 -10.01 -2.34
CA GLY A 136 2.60 -9.28 -2.75
C GLY A 136 2.85 -7.78 -2.95
N GLY A 137 1.87 -7.05 -3.50
CA GLY A 137 2.00 -5.62 -3.80
C GLY A 137 2.45 -4.78 -2.61
N VAL A 138 1.77 -4.90 -1.46
CA VAL A 138 2.18 -4.19 -0.22
C VAL A 138 3.51 -4.74 0.31
N GLY A 139 3.70 -6.07 0.31
CA GLY A 139 4.87 -6.72 0.88
C GLY A 139 6.17 -6.31 0.21
N THR A 140 6.20 -6.21 -1.11
CA THR A 140 7.40 -5.81 -1.88
C THR A 140 7.87 -4.40 -1.54
N ILE A 141 6.94 -3.45 -1.37
CA ILE A 141 7.25 -2.09 -0.96
C ILE A 141 7.61 -2.04 0.53
N ALA A 142 6.88 -2.78 1.36
CA ALA A 142 7.12 -2.81 2.81
C ALA A 142 8.51 -3.33 3.17
N ILE A 143 9.00 -4.38 2.50
CA ILE A 143 10.36 -4.91 2.72
C ILE A 143 11.39 -3.83 2.43
N GLN A 144 11.35 -3.23 1.25
CA GLN A 144 12.32 -2.19 0.85
C GLN A 144 12.29 -1.00 1.79
N PHE A 145 11.08 -0.55 2.14
CA PHE A 145 10.91 0.62 3.01
C PHE A 145 11.37 0.34 4.45
N ALA A 146 11.06 -0.83 5.02
CA ALA A 146 11.58 -1.24 6.32
C ALA A 146 13.11 -1.32 6.34
N LYS A 147 13.72 -1.85 5.29
CA LYS A 147 15.18 -1.88 5.12
C LYS A 147 15.77 -0.48 5.02
N HIS A 148 15.13 0.42 4.27
CA HIS A 148 15.54 1.83 4.21
C HIS A 148 15.53 2.51 5.58
N LEU A 149 14.55 2.20 6.42
CA LEU A 149 14.47 2.67 7.80
C LEU A 149 15.46 1.97 8.76
N GLY A 150 16.24 1.01 8.26
CA GLY A 150 17.27 0.29 9.02
C GLY A 150 16.74 -0.84 9.91
N ALA A 151 15.58 -1.41 9.58
CA ALA A 151 15.02 -2.55 10.28
C ALA A 151 15.60 -3.90 9.81
N THR A 152 15.49 -4.92 10.66
CA THR A 152 15.66 -6.33 10.28
C THR A 152 14.30 -6.87 9.85
N VAL A 153 14.23 -7.48 8.67
CA VAL A 153 12.97 -7.87 8.03
C VAL A 153 12.84 -9.37 7.88
N ALA A 154 11.79 -9.94 8.48
CA ALA A 154 11.31 -11.28 8.14
C ALA A 154 10.03 -11.20 7.30
N THR A 155 9.81 -12.19 6.45
CA THR A 155 8.59 -12.25 5.62
C THR A 155 8.17 -13.69 5.34
N THR A 156 6.87 -13.86 5.05
CA THR A 156 6.34 -15.11 4.47
C THR A 156 6.15 -14.95 2.97
N THR A 157 6.48 -16.00 2.23
CA THR A 157 6.22 -16.11 0.80
C THR A 157 6.23 -17.59 0.40
N SER A 158 5.91 -17.94 -0.85
CA SER A 158 6.17 -19.28 -1.37
C SER A 158 7.64 -19.45 -1.76
N ALA A 159 8.17 -20.66 -1.71
CA ALA A 159 9.59 -20.95 -2.05
C ALA A 159 10.03 -20.37 -3.41
N GLY A 160 9.14 -20.41 -4.42
CA GLY A 160 9.43 -19.86 -5.75
C GLY A 160 9.68 -18.33 -5.79
N ASN A 161 9.38 -17.61 -4.70
CA ASN A 161 9.60 -16.16 -4.60
C ASN A 161 10.72 -15.78 -3.62
N PHE A 162 11.52 -16.75 -3.15
CA PHE A 162 12.61 -16.46 -2.20
C PHE A 162 13.65 -15.51 -2.79
N ASP A 163 14.04 -15.70 -4.03
CA ASP A 163 15.00 -14.81 -4.71
C ASP A 163 14.46 -13.40 -4.83
N LEU A 164 13.16 -13.24 -5.13
CA LEU A 164 12.52 -11.93 -5.16
C LEU A 164 12.61 -11.24 -3.80
N VAL A 165 12.09 -11.85 -2.73
CA VAL A 165 12.06 -11.16 -1.42
C VAL A 165 13.47 -10.93 -0.87
N LYS A 166 14.41 -11.81 -1.17
CA LYS A 166 15.84 -11.63 -0.86
C LYS A 166 16.43 -10.43 -1.58
N SER A 167 16.15 -10.28 -2.88
CA SER A 167 16.64 -9.13 -3.68
C SER A 167 16.07 -7.79 -3.19
N LEU A 168 14.87 -7.80 -2.59
CA LEU A 168 14.24 -6.64 -1.97
C LEU A 168 14.82 -6.30 -0.59
N GLY A 169 15.64 -7.19 -0.03
CA GLY A 169 16.35 -6.99 1.23
C GLY A 169 15.79 -7.72 2.44
N ALA A 170 14.87 -8.68 2.28
CA ALA A 170 14.42 -9.50 3.41
C ALA A 170 15.59 -10.31 3.99
N ASP A 171 15.75 -10.29 5.32
CA ASP A 171 16.80 -11.01 6.05
C ASP A 171 16.39 -12.45 6.35
N VAL A 172 15.10 -12.69 6.62
CA VAL A 172 14.51 -14.01 6.89
C VAL A 172 13.27 -14.18 6.02
N PHE A 173 13.16 -15.30 5.33
CA PHE A 173 11.98 -15.64 4.52
C PHE A 173 11.54 -17.06 4.81
N ILE A 174 10.23 -17.23 4.93
CA ILE A 174 9.58 -18.44 5.43
C ILE A 174 8.57 -18.89 4.37
N ASP A 175 8.68 -20.15 3.94
CA ASP A 175 7.68 -20.76 3.06
C ASP A 175 6.41 -21.11 3.87
N TYR A 176 5.38 -20.29 3.71
CA TYR A 176 4.09 -20.48 4.41
C TYR A 176 3.40 -21.81 4.10
N LYS A 177 3.82 -22.53 3.05
CA LYS A 177 3.24 -23.83 2.66
C LYS A 177 3.80 -24.99 3.48
N THR A 178 5.04 -24.84 3.97
CA THR A 178 5.79 -25.93 4.61
C THR A 178 6.26 -25.59 6.01
N GLN A 179 6.23 -24.30 6.37
CA GLN A 179 6.77 -23.81 7.64
C GLN A 179 5.73 -22.95 8.37
N ASP A 180 5.72 -23.06 9.69
CA ASP A 180 4.91 -22.20 10.55
C ASP A 180 5.79 -21.10 11.16
N PHE A 181 5.54 -19.86 10.78
CA PHE A 181 6.34 -18.72 11.20
C PHE A 181 6.33 -18.52 12.72
N GLU A 182 5.26 -18.86 13.43
CA GLU A 182 5.17 -18.71 14.90
C GLU A 182 6.12 -19.65 15.66
N THR A 183 6.61 -20.71 15.02
CA THR A 183 7.62 -21.58 15.60
C THR A 183 9.04 -21.09 15.36
N ILE A 184 9.25 -20.23 14.38
CA ILE A 184 10.55 -19.75 13.90
C ILE A 184 10.85 -18.34 14.44
N LEU A 185 9.84 -17.46 14.42
CA LEU A 185 9.99 -16.05 14.77
C LEU A 185 9.60 -15.79 16.22
N LYS A 186 10.40 -14.93 16.91
CA LYS A 186 10.12 -14.46 18.27
C LYS A 186 10.69 -13.07 18.49
N GLU A 187 10.07 -12.34 19.42
CA GLU A 187 10.55 -11.03 19.87
C GLU A 187 10.61 -9.98 18.76
N TYR A 188 9.52 -9.89 17.97
CA TYR A 188 9.38 -8.88 16.93
C TYR A 188 8.80 -7.57 17.49
N ASP A 189 9.30 -6.44 17.00
CA ASP A 189 8.83 -5.11 17.36
C ASP A 189 7.54 -4.74 16.64
N LEU A 190 7.40 -5.20 15.41
CA LEU A 190 6.30 -4.85 14.54
C LEU A 190 5.91 -6.03 13.65
N VAL A 191 4.60 -6.22 13.49
CA VAL A 191 4.02 -7.07 12.43
C VAL A 191 3.15 -6.23 11.51
N LEU A 192 3.35 -6.37 10.21
CA LEU A 192 2.42 -5.91 9.19
C LEU A 192 1.61 -7.11 8.68
N ASN A 193 0.34 -7.18 9.12
CA ASN A 193 -0.59 -8.22 8.71
C ASN A 193 -1.39 -7.78 7.48
N SER A 194 -1.36 -8.61 6.44
CA SER A 194 -2.17 -8.48 5.22
C SER A 194 -2.99 -9.74 4.92
N GLN A 195 -3.08 -10.64 5.90
CA GLN A 195 -3.73 -11.94 5.78
C GLN A 195 -4.97 -12.02 6.68
N ASP A 196 -5.56 -13.20 6.76
CA ASP A 196 -6.76 -13.47 7.54
C ASP A 196 -6.59 -13.31 9.05
N GLU A 197 -7.70 -13.41 9.78
CA GLU A 197 -7.77 -13.29 11.23
C GLU A 197 -6.92 -14.35 11.94
N LYS A 198 -6.97 -15.60 11.50
CA LYS A 198 -6.18 -16.69 12.07
C LYS A 198 -4.67 -16.42 11.99
N THR A 199 -4.22 -15.88 10.88
CA THR A 199 -2.83 -15.51 10.69
C THR A 199 -2.46 -14.27 11.52
N LEU A 200 -3.41 -13.36 11.71
CA LEU A 200 -3.25 -12.21 12.60
C LEU A 200 -3.06 -12.65 14.05
N GLU A 201 -3.87 -13.58 14.58
CA GLU A 201 -3.71 -14.13 15.93
C GLU A 201 -2.35 -14.78 16.13
N LYS A 202 -1.88 -15.60 15.20
CA LYS A 202 -0.53 -16.17 15.23
C LYS A 202 0.55 -15.09 15.28
N SER A 203 0.32 -13.98 14.59
CA SER A 203 1.26 -12.86 14.55
C SER A 203 1.39 -12.13 15.89
N LEU A 204 0.36 -12.12 16.72
CA LEU A 204 0.43 -11.55 18.06
C LEU A 204 1.41 -12.33 18.97
N ARG A 205 1.51 -13.66 18.79
CA ARG A 205 2.37 -14.54 19.61
C ARG A 205 3.87 -14.38 19.34
N ILE A 206 4.24 -13.77 18.21
CA ILE A 206 5.66 -13.52 17.90
C ILE A 206 6.14 -12.14 18.31
N LEU A 207 5.24 -11.27 18.78
CA LEU A 207 5.58 -9.94 19.25
C LEU A 207 6.31 -10.01 20.61
N LYS A 208 7.24 -9.10 20.81
CA LYS A 208 7.77 -8.82 22.13
C LYS A 208 6.75 -8.03 22.96
N LYS A 209 6.94 -7.99 24.27
CA LYS A 209 6.12 -7.12 25.13
C LYS A 209 6.18 -5.67 24.66
N GLY A 210 5.01 -5.06 24.42
CA GLY A 210 4.89 -3.71 23.85
C GLY A 210 5.17 -3.63 22.35
N GLY A 211 5.31 -4.76 21.67
CA GLY A 211 5.35 -4.82 20.21
C GLY A 211 4.03 -4.38 19.60
N LYS A 212 4.03 -4.10 18.31
CA LYS A 212 2.84 -3.59 17.62
C LYS A 212 2.45 -4.50 16.46
N VAL A 213 1.15 -4.68 16.26
CA VAL A 213 0.59 -5.22 15.01
C VAL A 213 -0.17 -4.13 14.27
N ILE A 214 0.04 -4.06 12.97
CA ILE A 214 -0.77 -3.25 12.06
C ILE A 214 -1.40 -4.19 11.05
N SER A 215 -2.73 -4.21 11.01
CA SER A 215 -3.48 -5.02 10.06
C SER A 215 -4.16 -4.15 9.01
N ILE A 216 -4.05 -4.58 7.75
CA ILE A 216 -4.71 -3.96 6.59
C ILE A 216 -5.82 -4.85 6.02
N SER A 217 -6.07 -6.01 6.65
CA SER A 217 -7.09 -6.97 6.21
C SER A 217 -8.31 -7.06 7.13
N GLY A 218 -8.19 -6.57 8.36
CA GLY A 218 -9.26 -6.54 9.35
C GLY A 218 -8.74 -6.17 10.73
N PRO A 219 -9.62 -5.81 11.69
CA PRO A 219 -9.22 -5.50 13.05
C PRO A 219 -8.80 -6.77 13.79
N PRO A 220 -7.82 -6.68 14.72
CA PRO A 220 -7.49 -7.78 15.60
C PRO A 220 -8.63 -8.03 16.62
N ASP A 221 -8.73 -9.26 17.13
CA ASP A 221 -9.49 -9.52 18.36
C ASP A 221 -8.85 -8.75 19.53
N VAL A 222 -9.58 -7.78 20.04
CA VAL A 222 -9.09 -6.88 21.10
C VAL A 222 -8.89 -7.64 22.42
N THR A 223 -9.69 -8.69 22.68
CA THR A 223 -9.59 -9.51 23.89
C THR A 223 -8.31 -10.31 23.84
N PHE A 224 -8.08 -11.04 22.75
CA PHE A 224 -6.87 -11.82 22.54
C PHE A 224 -5.60 -10.94 22.53
N ALA A 225 -5.65 -9.77 21.92
CA ALA A 225 -4.53 -8.82 21.92
C ALA A 225 -4.16 -8.32 23.32
N LYS A 226 -5.15 -8.17 24.24
CA LYS A 226 -4.90 -7.78 25.64
C LYS A 226 -4.31 -8.92 26.47
N GLU A 227 -4.69 -10.16 26.20
CA GLU A 227 -4.19 -11.34 26.90
C GLU A 227 -2.74 -11.68 26.53
N THR A 228 -2.32 -11.34 25.32
CA THR A 228 -0.97 -11.61 24.84
C THR A 228 0.05 -10.52 25.17
N GLY A 229 -0.34 -9.35 25.70
CA GLY A 229 0.52 -8.27 26.21
C GLY A 229 0.85 -7.21 25.18
#